data_e1f9ebd2a5d4488ff3b0e4eb1d38cd1e
#
_entry.id   e1f9ebd2a5d4488ff3b0e4eb1d38cd1e
#
_cell.length_a   1.000
_cell.length_b   1.000
_cell.length_c   1.000
_cell.angle_alpha   90.00
_cell.angle_beta   90.00
_cell.angle_gamma   90.00
#
_symmetry.space_group_name_H-M   'P 1'
#
loop_
_entity.id
_entity.type
_entity.pdbx_description
1 polymer ?
#
loop_
_entity_poly.entity_id
_entity_poly.type
_entity_poly.pdbx_seq_one_letter_code
_entity_poly.pdbx_strand_id
1 'polypeptide(L)'
;MPRLPTMSPRLSFITDLVIFQVAWFGCVLATRSPFPHLLPILVLLLVLVRVLLSRGLAQALPFTFTCLILGVVGDATLVNLGLLSFEPYPSLFGAPLWMVALWLNFGLMLRPLFTWFLDHCWRAIIGFSAGGVVAYYSGQKLDVLTLSIDLQSQLGVAVEWAIAGLVLRYLHLKFPLPE
;
A
#
# COMPACT_ATOMS: atom_id res chain seq x y z
N MET A 1 -0.62 -23.65 -24.60
CA MET A 1 -1.58 -22.58 -24.24
C MET A 1 -1.23 -21.36 -25.08
N PRO A 2 -2.16 -20.73 -25.79
CA PRO A 2 -1.89 -19.51 -26.53
C PRO A 2 -1.45 -18.41 -25.55
N ARG A 3 -0.29 -17.82 -25.78
CA ARG A 3 0.17 -16.68 -25.01
C ARG A 3 -0.75 -15.50 -25.36
N LEU A 4 -1.39 -14.93 -24.36
CA LEU A 4 -2.12 -13.66 -24.54
C LEU A 4 -1.16 -12.61 -25.12
N PRO A 5 -1.63 -11.72 -26.02
CA PRO A 5 -0.79 -10.68 -26.58
C PRO A 5 -0.17 -9.86 -25.44
N THR A 6 1.17 -9.76 -25.45
CA THR A 6 1.91 -9.04 -24.43
C THR A 6 1.62 -7.54 -24.56
N MET A 7 1.03 -6.96 -23.53
CA MET A 7 0.83 -5.49 -23.46
C MET A 7 2.17 -4.77 -23.54
N SER A 8 2.20 -3.61 -24.19
CA SER A 8 3.41 -2.77 -24.15
C SER A 8 3.76 -2.38 -22.71
N PRO A 9 5.06 -2.21 -22.37
CA PRO A 9 5.46 -1.86 -20.99
C PRO A 9 4.77 -0.60 -20.46
N ARG A 10 4.58 0.42 -21.30
CA ARG A 10 3.87 1.65 -20.92
C ARG A 10 2.40 1.40 -20.59
N LEU A 11 1.72 0.62 -21.43
CA LEU A 11 0.32 0.30 -21.20
C LEU A 11 0.14 -0.55 -19.94
N SER A 12 1.05 -1.51 -19.71
CA SER A 12 1.07 -2.31 -18.48
C SER A 12 1.23 -1.42 -17.24
N PHE A 13 2.17 -0.49 -17.25
CA PHE A 13 2.39 0.44 -16.13
C PHE A 13 1.15 1.31 -15.87
N ILE A 14 0.54 1.88 -16.91
CA ILE A 14 -0.68 2.71 -16.77
C ILE A 14 -1.83 1.86 -16.20
N THR A 15 -2.00 0.64 -16.70
CA THR A 15 -3.03 -0.28 -16.19
C THR A 15 -2.81 -0.61 -14.72
N ASP A 16 -1.57 -0.91 -14.32
CA ASP A 16 -1.20 -1.19 -12.94
C ASP A 16 -1.47 0.03 -12.03
N LEU A 17 -1.13 1.23 -12.51
CA LEU A 17 -1.37 2.48 -11.77
C LEU A 17 -2.87 2.76 -11.59
N VAL A 18 -3.67 2.58 -12.65
CA VAL A 18 -5.12 2.78 -12.58
C VAL A 18 -5.75 1.78 -11.61
N ILE A 19 -5.38 0.49 -11.70
CA ILE A 19 -5.89 -0.54 -10.79
C ILE A 19 -5.48 -0.25 -9.34
N PHE A 20 -4.23 0.18 -9.11
CA PHE A 20 -3.74 0.58 -7.79
C PHE A 20 -4.56 1.73 -7.20
N GLN A 21 -4.84 2.77 -8.00
CA GLN A 21 -5.63 3.91 -7.56
C GLN A 21 -7.11 3.54 -7.31
N VAL A 22 -7.70 2.73 -8.18
CA VAL A 22 -9.07 2.21 -7.96
C VAL A 22 -9.14 1.41 -6.66
N ALA A 23 -8.13 0.58 -6.39
CA ALA A 23 -8.07 -0.17 -5.15
C ALA A 23 -7.87 0.74 -3.92
N TRP A 24 -7.03 1.78 -4.04
CA TRP A 24 -6.83 2.77 -2.98
C TRP A 24 -8.15 3.48 -2.63
N PHE A 25 -8.84 4.05 -3.62
CA PHE A 25 -10.11 4.73 -3.39
C PHE A 25 -11.20 3.76 -2.90
N GLY A 26 -11.25 2.54 -3.44
CA GLY A 26 -12.21 1.52 -2.99
C GLY A 26 -12.04 1.13 -1.53
N CYS A 27 -10.79 1.02 -1.04
CA CYS A 27 -10.53 0.77 0.37
C CYS A 27 -10.86 1.99 1.24
N VAL A 28 -10.36 3.19 0.89
CA VAL A 28 -10.55 4.41 1.69
C VAL A 28 -12.04 4.78 1.78
N LEU A 29 -12.78 4.71 0.69
CA LEU A 29 -14.21 5.06 0.68
C LEU A 29 -15.12 3.94 1.19
N ALA A 30 -14.57 2.77 1.51
CA ALA A 30 -15.35 1.64 2.03
C ALA A 30 -16.11 1.99 3.31
N THR A 31 -15.53 2.78 4.20
CA THR A 31 -16.15 3.20 5.47
C THR A 31 -17.44 3.97 5.28
N ARG A 32 -17.59 4.66 4.14
CA ARG A 32 -18.77 5.47 3.79
C ARG A 32 -19.72 4.77 2.83
N SER A 33 -19.36 3.55 2.43
CA SER A 33 -20.19 2.75 1.52
C SER A 33 -21.25 1.96 2.29
N PRO A 34 -22.42 1.69 1.68
CA PRO A 34 -23.36 0.73 2.22
C PRO A 34 -22.80 -0.70 2.30
N PHE A 35 -21.67 -0.96 1.64
CA PHE A 35 -20.98 -2.25 1.61
C PHE A 35 -19.53 -2.15 2.11
N PRO A 36 -19.29 -1.74 3.38
CA PRO A 36 -17.95 -1.40 3.86
C PRO A 36 -16.96 -2.57 3.77
N HIS A 37 -17.41 -3.81 4.01
CA HIS A 37 -16.54 -4.98 3.96
C HIS A 37 -16.34 -5.54 2.54
N LEU A 38 -17.30 -5.31 1.65
CA LEU A 38 -17.28 -5.86 0.31
C LEU A 38 -16.28 -5.12 -0.60
N LEU A 39 -16.23 -3.79 -0.53
CA LEU A 39 -15.35 -2.99 -1.40
C LEU A 39 -13.87 -3.34 -1.26
N PRO A 40 -13.27 -3.41 -0.05
CA PRO A 40 -11.87 -3.82 0.09
C PRO A 40 -11.59 -5.21 -0.48
N ILE A 41 -12.52 -6.15 -0.32
CA ILE A 41 -12.39 -7.51 -0.87
C ILE A 41 -12.40 -7.48 -2.39
N LEU A 42 -13.37 -6.77 -3.00
CA LEU A 42 -13.50 -6.71 -4.46
C LEU A 42 -12.28 -6.05 -5.11
N VAL A 43 -11.77 -4.96 -4.55
CA VAL A 43 -10.60 -4.30 -5.11
C VAL A 43 -9.34 -5.11 -4.90
N LEU A 44 -9.18 -5.83 -3.79
CA LEU A 44 -8.08 -6.78 -3.61
C LEU A 44 -8.14 -7.93 -4.62
N LEU A 45 -9.33 -8.46 -4.89
CA LEU A 45 -9.50 -9.49 -5.92
C LEU A 45 -9.13 -8.96 -7.31
N LEU A 46 -9.49 -7.72 -7.65
CA LEU A 46 -9.09 -7.07 -8.90
C LEU A 46 -7.56 -6.99 -9.02
N VAL A 47 -6.88 -6.52 -7.96
CA VAL A 47 -5.41 -6.45 -7.92
C VAL A 47 -4.79 -7.83 -8.03
N LEU A 48 -5.32 -8.81 -7.30
CA LEU A 48 -4.83 -10.19 -7.32
C LEU A 48 -4.95 -10.80 -8.71
N VAL A 49 -6.10 -10.66 -9.37
CA VAL A 49 -6.30 -11.13 -10.75
C VAL A 49 -5.30 -10.46 -11.68
N ARG A 50 -5.08 -9.15 -11.56
CA ARG A 50 -4.08 -8.44 -12.38
C ARG A 50 -2.66 -9.00 -12.16
N VAL A 51 -2.25 -9.26 -10.92
CA VAL A 51 -0.93 -9.83 -10.60
C VAL A 51 -0.80 -11.25 -11.17
N LEU A 52 -1.82 -12.09 -11.01
CA LEU A 52 -1.85 -13.46 -11.54
C LEU A 52 -1.71 -13.48 -13.06
N LEU A 53 -2.41 -12.59 -13.76
CA LEU A 53 -2.39 -12.53 -15.23
C LEU A 53 -1.09 -11.93 -15.78
N SER A 54 -0.38 -11.10 -15.01
CA SER A 54 0.80 -10.38 -15.50
C SER A 54 2.14 -11.01 -15.10
N ARG A 55 2.32 -11.40 -13.84
CA ARG A 55 3.65 -11.73 -13.28
C ARG A 55 3.66 -13.01 -12.44
N GLY A 56 2.50 -13.45 -11.98
CA GLY A 56 2.36 -14.49 -10.98
C GLY A 56 2.63 -14.01 -9.55
N LEU A 57 2.07 -14.72 -8.57
CA LEU A 57 2.12 -14.36 -7.16
C LEU A 57 3.50 -14.53 -6.52
N ALA A 58 4.28 -15.51 -6.97
CA ALA A 58 5.54 -15.87 -6.32
C ALA A 58 6.50 -14.67 -6.14
N GLN A 59 6.51 -13.76 -7.11
CA GLN A 59 7.35 -12.56 -7.06
C GLN A 59 6.78 -11.44 -6.18
N ALA A 60 5.46 -11.39 -5.98
CA ALA A 60 4.79 -10.37 -5.18
C ALA A 60 4.68 -10.77 -3.70
N LEU A 61 4.55 -12.05 -3.38
CA LEU A 61 4.28 -12.54 -2.02
C LEU A 61 5.25 -12.04 -0.96
N PRO A 62 6.60 -12.06 -1.15
CA PRO A 62 7.51 -11.55 -0.12
C PRO A 62 7.25 -10.08 0.24
N PHE A 63 6.97 -9.26 -0.77
CA PHE A 63 6.67 -7.83 -0.59
C PHE A 63 5.29 -7.62 0.04
N THR A 64 4.30 -8.40 -0.37
CA THR A 64 2.95 -8.34 0.16
C THR A 64 2.92 -8.70 1.65
N PHE A 65 3.61 -9.77 2.03
CA PHE A 65 3.74 -10.18 3.44
C PHE A 65 4.48 -9.13 4.27
N THR A 66 5.58 -8.60 3.73
CA THR A 66 6.34 -7.55 4.41
C THR A 66 5.52 -6.28 4.57
N CYS A 67 4.81 -5.83 3.54
CA CYS A 67 3.92 -4.68 3.64
C CYS A 67 2.80 -4.88 4.65
N LEU A 68 2.20 -6.08 4.70
CA LEU A 68 1.19 -6.41 5.70
C LEU A 68 1.72 -6.24 7.13
N ILE A 69 2.90 -6.79 7.41
CA ILE A 69 3.51 -6.70 8.75
C ILE A 69 3.87 -5.25 9.07
N LEU A 70 4.54 -4.55 8.15
CA LEU A 70 4.94 -3.16 8.35
C LEU A 70 3.72 -2.25 8.58
N GLY A 71 2.67 -2.43 7.79
CA GLY A 71 1.47 -1.63 7.92
C GLY A 71 0.72 -1.88 9.23
N VAL A 72 0.45 -3.15 9.57
CA VAL A 72 -0.26 -3.46 10.82
C VAL A 72 0.54 -3.01 12.04
N VAL A 73 1.86 -3.24 12.06
CA VAL A 73 2.70 -2.84 13.19
C VAL A 73 2.89 -1.32 13.25
N GLY A 74 3.11 -0.69 12.10
CA GLY A 74 3.29 0.76 12.00
C GLY A 74 2.03 1.52 12.41
N ASP A 75 0.90 1.22 11.78
CA ASP A 75 -0.39 1.82 12.09
C ASP A 75 -0.77 1.62 13.58
N ALA A 76 -0.63 0.38 14.08
CA ALA A 76 -0.89 0.09 15.50
C ALA A 76 0.03 0.90 16.43
N THR A 77 1.28 1.10 16.05
CA THR A 77 2.23 1.93 16.82
C THR A 77 1.79 3.39 16.84
N LEU A 78 1.43 3.96 15.69
CA LEU A 78 0.96 5.34 15.61
C LEU A 78 -0.33 5.56 16.40
N VAL A 79 -1.26 4.59 16.37
CA VAL A 79 -2.49 4.61 17.17
C VAL A 79 -2.18 4.56 18.66
N ASN A 80 -1.31 3.65 19.10
CA ASN A 80 -0.92 3.53 20.51
C ASN A 80 -0.17 4.77 21.05
N LEU A 81 0.56 5.47 20.19
CA LEU A 81 1.22 6.73 20.51
C LEU A 81 0.27 7.93 20.51
N GLY A 82 -1.01 7.73 20.16
CA GLY A 82 -1.99 8.80 20.05
C GLY A 82 -1.75 9.77 18.89
N LEU A 83 -0.93 9.38 17.91
CA LEU A 83 -0.61 10.20 16.73
C LEU A 83 -1.63 10.01 15.60
N LEU A 84 -2.33 8.89 15.60
CA LEU A 84 -3.27 8.48 14.56
C LEU A 84 -4.53 7.89 15.20
N SER A 85 -5.69 8.23 14.69
CA SER A 85 -6.93 7.54 15.00
C SER A 85 -7.72 7.26 13.73
N PHE A 86 -8.41 6.14 13.69
CA PHE A 86 -9.26 5.75 12.58
C PHE A 86 -10.73 5.88 12.96
N GLU A 87 -11.59 6.20 12.01
CA GLU A 87 -13.02 6.06 12.17
C GLU A 87 -13.40 4.61 12.54
N PRO A 88 -14.48 4.41 13.35
CA PRO A 88 -14.88 3.09 13.79
C PRO A 88 -15.05 2.10 12.64
N TYR A 89 -14.25 1.05 12.65
CA TYR A 89 -14.24 -0.01 11.65
C TYR A 89 -13.62 -1.28 12.26
N PRO A 90 -14.02 -2.49 11.85
CA PRO A 90 -13.35 -3.71 12.29
C PRO A 90 -11.84 -3.64 12.06
N SER A 91 -11.08 -3.90 13.12
CA SER A 91 -9.62 -3.68 13.11
C SER A 91 -8.85 -4.91 13.55
N LEU A 92 -7.60 -4.99 13.11
CA LEU A 92 -6.59 -5.95 13.51
C LEU A 92 -5.49 -5.19 14.27
N PHE A 93 -5.40 -5.41 15.59
CA PHE A 93 -4.47 -4.69 16.48
C PHE A 93 -4.55 -3.15 16.41
N GLY A 94 -5.71 -2.61 16.09
CA GLY A 94 -5.93 -1.17 15.94
C GLY A 94 -5.85 -0.65 14.50
N ALA A 95 -5.29 -1.42 13.56
CA ALA A 95 -5.33 -1.10 12.14
C ALA A 95 -6.65 -1.57 11.52
N PRO A 96 -7.48 -0.69 10.94
CA PRO A 96 -8.74 -1.10 10.34
C PRO A 96 -8.52 -1.99 9.12
N LEU A 97 -9.44 -2.95 8.90
CA LEU A 97 -9.30 -3.93 7.83
C LEU A 97 -9.18 -3.31 6.42
N TRP A 98 -9.78 -2.16 6.19
CA TRP A 98 -9.60 -1.44 4.93
C TRP A 98 -8.16 -0.92 4.75
N MET A 99 -7.48 -0.51 5.85
CA MET A 99 -6.07 -0.12 5.82
C MET A 99 -5.17 -1.35 5.61
N VAL A 100 -5.50 -2.47 6.26
CA VAL A 100 -4.82 -3.76 6.01
C VAL A 100 -4.92 -4.13 4.52
N ALA A 101 -6.09 -3.95 3.91
CA ALA A 101 -6.28 -4.17 2.47
C ALA A 101 -5.44 -3.20 1.60
N LEU A 102 -5.25 -1.95 2.03
CA LEU A 102 -4.36 -1.00 1.35
C LEU A 102 -2.90 -1.44 1.39
N TRP A 103 -2.41 -1.91 2.53
CA TRP A 103 -1.05 -2.42 2.65
C TRP A 103 -0.84 -3.68 1.80
N LEU A 104 -1.84 -4.56 1.70
CA LEU A 104 -1.81 -5.71 0.78
C LEU A 104 -1.76 -5.26 -0.69
N ASN A 105 -2.62 -4.30 -1.08
CA ASN A 105 -2.61 -3.71 -2.42
C ASN A 105 -1.24 -3.09 -2.75
N PHE A 106 -0.69 -2.32 -1.81
CA PHE A 106 0.63 -1.71 -1.96
C PHE A 106 1.72 -2.76 -2.19
N GLY A 107 1.75 -3.83 -1.38
CA GLY A 107 2.72 -4.91 -1.53
C GLY A 107 2.59 -5.68 -2.85
N LEU A 108 1.36 -5.97 -3.28
CA LEU A 108 1.08 -6.62 -4.57
C LEU A 108 1.54 -5.77 -5.77
N MET A 109 1.41 -4.45 -5.67
CA MET A 109 1.74 -3.51 -6.73
C MET A 109 3.09 -2.80 -6.55
N LEU A 110 3.89 -3.20 -5.53
CA LEU A 110 5.14 -2.52 -5.21
C LEU A 110 6.12 -2.50 -6.39
N ARG A 111 6.44 -3.68 -6.92
CA ARG A 111 7.43 -3.79 -8.00
C ARG A 111 6.98 -3.12 -9.31
N PRO A 112 5.75 -3.36 -9.81
CA PRO A 112 5.33 -2.73 -11.05
C PRO A 112 5.34 -1.20 -11.03
N LEU A 113 5.09 -0.59 -9.86
CA LEU A 113 4.90 0.85 -9.76
C LEU A 113 6.07 1.60 -9.10
N PHE A 114 6.78 0.95 -8.16
CA PHE A 114 7.68 1.65 -7.26
C PHE A 114 9.14 1.20 -7.34
N THR A 115 9.52 0.31 -8.30
CA THR A 115 10.90 -0.17 -8.47
C THR A 115 11.90 0.99 -8.56
N TRP A 116 11.58 2.05 -9.29
CA TRP A 116 12.45 3.22 -9.42
C TRP A 116 12.82 3.86 -8.06
N PHE A 117 11.90 3.82 -7.09
CA PHE A 117 12.20 4.30 -5.74
C PHE A 117 13.12 3.33 -4.97
N LEU A 118 12.98 2.03 -5.23
CA LEU A 118 13.75 0.99 -4.55
C LEU A 118 15.20 0.87 -5.04
N ASP A 119 15.53 1.40 -6.23
CA ASP A 119 16.88 1.36 -6.81
C ASP A 119 17.92 2.11 -5.96
N HIS A 120 17.51 3.20 -5.28
CA HIS A 120 18.40 4.04 -4.49
C HIS A 120 17.86 4.26 -3.07
N CYS A 121 18.75 4.19 -2.07
CA CYS A 121 18.38 4.35 -0.66
C CYS A 121 17.65 5.67 -0.38
N TRP A 122 18.19 6.80 -0.87
CA TRP A 122 17.59 8.10 -0.66
C TRP A 122 16.21 8.25 -1.34
N ARG A 123 16.01 7.63 -2.52
CA ARG A 123 14.71 7.61 -3.19
C ARG A 123 13.69 6.81 -2.40
N ALA A 124 14.10 5.67 -1.85
CA ALA A 124 13.24 4.86 -1.01
C ALA A 124 12.80 5.65 0.24
N ILE A 125 13.74 6.26 0.95
CA ILE A 125 13.43 7.05 2.15
C ILE A 125 12.50 8.22 1.80
N ILE A 126 12.92 9.10 0.91
CA ILE A 126 12.18 10.35 0.61
C ILE A 126 10.86 10.04 -0.10
N GLY A 127 10.88 9.14 -1.09
CA GLY A 127 9.71 8.83 -1.90
C GLY A 127 8.61 8.15 -1.09
N PHE A 128 8.96 7.16 -0.26
CA PHE A 128 7.97 6.49 0.57
C PHE A 128 7.51 7.38 1.73
N SER A 129 8.39 8.14 2.39
CA SER A 129 7.98 9.10 3.42
C SER A 129 7.00 10.14 2.87
N ALA A 130 7.34 10.77 1.76
CA ALA A 130 6.46 11.77 1.13
C ALA A 130 5.13 11.14 0.67
N GLY A 131 5.19 9.98 0.03
CA GLY A 131 4.00 9.24 -0.42
C GLY A 131 3.10 8.84 0.74
N GLY A 132 3.66 8.34 1.84
CA GLY A 132 2.94 8.00 3.06
C GLY A 132 2.23 9.21 3.66
N VAL A 133 2.96 10.32 3.88
CA VAL A 133 2.36 11.56 4.41
C VAL A 133 1.22 12.05 3.52
N VAL A 134 1.40 12.06 2.20
CA VAL A 134 0.33 12.45 1.26
C VAL A 134 -0.87 11.50 1.36
N ALA A 135 -0.65 10.18 1.46
CA ALA A 135 -1.73 9.21 1.55
C ALA A 135 -2.55 9.37 2.84
N TYR A 136 -1.88 9.53 3.99
CA TYR A 136 -2.56 9.72 5.29
C TYR A 136 -3.24 11.09 5.38
N TYR A 137 -2.60 12.15 4.90
CA TYR A 137 -3.24 13.46 4.82
C TYR A 137 -4.48 13.44 3.91
N SER A 138 -4.42 12.71 2.79
CA SER A 138 -5.59 12.49 1.93
C SER A 138 -6.70 11.72 2.66
N GLY A 139 -6.36 10.69 3.42
CA GLY A 139 -7.30 9.96 4.27
C GLY A 139 -7.97 10.86 5.31
N GLN A 140 -7.21 11.78 5.93
CA GLN A 140 -7.77 12.81 6.83
C GLN A 140 -8.72 13.75 6.10
N LYS A 141 -8.39 14.21 4.91
CA LYS A 141 -9.29 15.06 4.10
C LYS A 141 -10.56 14.35 3.63
N LEU A 142 -10.51 13.03 3.59
CA LEU A 142 -11.67 12.17 3.32
C LEU A 142 -12.39 11.71 4.60
N ASP A 143 -12.00 12.23 5.78
CA ASP A 143 -12.55 11.93 7.10
C ASP A 143 -12.64 10.42 7.40
N VAL A 144 -11.63 9.65 7.02
CA VAL A 144 -11.54 8.20 7.34
C VAL A 144 -10.50 7.91 8.42
N LEU A 145 -9.69 8.90 8.73
CA LEU A 145 -8.71 8.90 9.82
C LEU A 145 -8.45 10.33 10.30
N THR A 146 -7.86 10.46 11.48
CA THR A 146 -7.44 11.75 12.06
C THR A 146 -5.98 11.67 12.47
N LEU A 147 -5.17 12.64 12.02
CA LEU A 147 -3.83 12.88 12.50
C LEU A 147 -3.97 13.77 13.74
N SER A 148 -3.76 13.20 14.93
CA SER A 148 -4.17 13.81 16.20
C SER A 148 -3.34 15.03 16.58
N ILE A 149 -2.06 15.08 16.20
CA ILE A 149 -1.12 16.15 16.49
C ILE A 149 -0.39 16.51 15.19
N ASP A 150 -0.91 17.48 14.45
CA ASP A 150 -0.50 17.88 13.10
C ASP A 150 0.92 17.49 12.65
N LEU A 151 1.94 18.22 13.09
CA LEU A 151 3.32 17.98 12.65
C LEU A 151 3.89 16.67 13.20
N GLN A 152 3.62 16.33 14.47
CA GLN A 152 4.16 15.11 15.08
C GLN A 152 3.55 13.85 14.43
N SER A 153 2.27 13.88 14.12
CA SER A 153 1.59 12.80 13.41
C SER A 153 2.15 12.61 12.00
N GLN A 154 2.35 13.72 11.27
CA GLN A 154 2.96 13.67 9.94
C GLN A 154 4.40 13.14 9.99
N LEU A 155 5.19 13.55 10.98
CA LEU A 155 6.55 13.03 11.19
C LEU A 155 6.52 11.55 11.57
N GLY A 156 5.57 11.11 12.40
CA GLY A 156 5.38 9.71 12.74
C GLY A 156 5.11 8.85 11.51
N VAL A 157 4.18 9.28 10.66
CA VAL A 157 3.90 8.64 9.37
C VAL A 157 5.12 8.65 8.46
N ALA A 158 5.84 9.78 8.37
CA ALA A 158 7.04 9.89 7.54
C ALA A 158 8.14 8.90 7.98
N VAL A 159 8.33 8.74 9.30
CA VAL A 159 9.31 7.77 9.86
C VAL A 159 8.88 6.34 9.60
N GLU A 160 7.61 6.00 9.82
CA GLU A 160 7.06 4.68 9.51
C GLU A 160 7.33 4.30 8.05
N TRP A 161 6.99 5.18 7.13
CA TRP A 161 7.18 4.95 5.70
C TRP A 161 8.64 5.00 5.25
N ALA A 162 9.52 5.75 5.93
CA ALA A 162 10.96 5.70 5.72
C ALA A 162 11.51 4.30 6.07
N ILE A 163 11.08 3.76 7.22
CA ILE A 163 11.46 2.40 7.66
C ILE A 163 10.93 1.38 6.65
N ALA A 164 9.66 1.50 6.25
CA ALA A 164 9.06 0.64 5.23
C ALA A 164 9.87 0.68 3.92
N GLY A 165 10.23 1.87 3.45
CA GLY A 165 11.04 2.06 2.25
C GLY A 165 12.40 1.37 2.32
N LEU A 166 13.09 1.47 3.47
CA LEU A 166 14.37 0.80 3.69
C LEU A 166 14.25 -0.73 3.71
N VAL A 167 13.25 -1.26 4.41
CA VAL A 167 13.00 -2.71 4.50
C VAL A 167 12.62 -3.26 3.13
N LEU A 168 11.72 -2.59 2.41
CA LEU A 168 11.28 -3.01 1.08
C LEU A 168 12.41 -2.92 0.05
N ARG A 169 13.27 -1.91 0.15
CA ARG A 169 14.49 -1.83 -0.66
C ARG A 169 15.44 -3.01 -0.36
N TYR A 170 15.69 -3.30 0.90
CA TYR A 170 16.53 -4.46 1.28
C TYR A 170 15.96 -5.74 0.65
N LEU A 171 14.66 -5.94 0.74
CA LEU A 171 13.98 -7.08 0.15
C LEU A 171 14.10 -7.10 -1.38
N HIS A 172 13.97 -5.94 -2.02
CA HIS A 172 14.12 -5.79 -3.47
C HIS A 172 15.50 -6.23 -3.96
N LEU A 173 16.56 -5.84 -3.24
CA LEU A 173 17.93 -6.26 -3.55
C LEU A 173 18.19 -7.76 -3.31
N LYS A 174 17.52 -8.33 -2.31
CA LYS A 174 17.65 -9.76 -1.98
C LYS A 174 16.91 -10.68 -2.96
N PHE A 175 15.83 -10.20 -3.56
CA PHE A 175 15.01 -10.93 -4.52
C PHE A 175 15.00 -10.17 -5.87
N PRO A 176 16.09 -10.20 -6.66
CA PRO A 176 16.13 -9.52 -7.94
C PRO A 176 15.04 -10.04 -8.87
N LEU A 177 14.65 -9.21 -9.84
CA LEU A 177 13.75 -9.65 -10.91
C LEU A 177 14.51 -10.67 -11.78
N PRO A 178 13.87 -11.75 -12.25
CA PRO A 178 14.48 -12.62 -13.24
C PRO A 178 14.75 -11.81 -14.52
N GLU A 179 15.94 -12.02 -15.09
CA GLU A 179 16.33 -11.45 -16.40
C GLU A 179 15.46 -11.95 -17.54
#